data_2d6c2a927fbface8a4f11a08fed0ead9
#
_entry.id   2d6c2a927fbface8a4f11a08fed0ead9
#
_cell.length_a   1.000
_cell.length_b   1.000
_cell.length_c   1.000
_cell.angle_alpha   90.00
_cell.angle_beta   90.00
_cell.angle_gamma   90.00
#
_symmetry.space_group_name_H-M   'P 1'
#
loop_
_entity.id
_entity.type
_entity.pdbx_description
1 polymer ?
#
loop_
_entity_poly.entity_id
_entity_poly.type
_entity_poly.pdbx_seq_one_letter_code
_entity_poly.pdbx_strand_id
1 'polypeptide(L)'
;FIGFAIKVPIFPFHTWLPDAHVEAPTAISVILAGVLLKMGTYGFLRINFPLFPEVFAWFSDFLIVLAVINIVYGALCALAQSDFKKMIAYSSVSHMGFVILGIGAATAQGINGAVLQMFNHGTITAMLFLLVGVVYDRAHHRQIAGFGGLASVTPVYASVTSLAFMAAIGLPGLSGFISEFLILAGAFKMYQVATIVSGLGIIFGAAYMLW
;
A
#
# COMPACT_ATOMS: atom_id res chain seq x y z
N PHE A 1 -17.48 8.28 -7.01
CA PHE A 1 -16.36 7.38 -7.30
C PHE A 1 -15.06 8.13 -7.57
N ILE A 2 -14.98 8.97 -8.64
CA ILE A 2 -13.73 9.60 -9.11
C ILE A 2 -13.00 10.36 -7.99
N GLY A 3 -13.69 11.18 -7.19
CA GLY A 3 -13.05 11.91 -6.08
C GLY A 3 -12.36 11.02 -5.06
N PHE A 4 -12.98 9.87 -4.73
CA PHE A 4 -12.36 8.88 -3.84
C PHE A 4 -11.24 8.09 -4.55
N ALA A 5 -11.40 7.79 -5.84
CA ALA A 5 -10.37 7.13 -6.65
C ALA A 5 -9.07 7.96 -6.77
N ILE A 6 -9.19 9.28 -6.90
CA ILE A 6 -8.04 10.20 -6.84
C ILE A 6 -7.38 10.13 -5.46
N LYS A 7 -8.19 10.13 -4.40
CA LYS A 7 -7.70 10.16 -3.02
C LYS A 7 -6.99 8.85 -2.62
N VAL A 8 -7.47 7.68 -3.11
CA VAL A 8 -6.92 6.34 -2.84
C VAL A 8 -5.66 6.03 -3.65
N PRO A 9 -5.24 6.81 -4.52
CA PRO A 9 -4.55 6.77 -5.80
C PRO A 9 -4.80 5.48 -6.61
N ILE A 10 -6.03 5.34 -7.12
CA ILE A 10 -6.37 4.26 -8.06
C ILE A 10 -5.87 4.63 -9.47
N PHE A 11 -5.33 3.66 -10.21
CA PHE A 11 -4.98 3.84 -11.60
C PHE A 11 -6.20 4.32 -12.43
N PRO A 12 -6.06 5.34 -13.27
CA PRO A 12 -4.85 6.09 -13.66
C PRO A 12 -4.56 7.33 -12.77
N PHE A 13 -5.32 7.58 -11.72
CA PHE A 13 -5.26 8.80 -10.90
C PHE A 13 -4.19 8.76 -9.78
N HIS A 14 -3.17 7.91 -9.91
CA HIS A 14 -2.19 7.66 -8.84
C HIS A 14 -0.92 8.51 -8.92
N THR A 15 -0.65 9.13 -10.07
CA THR A 15 0.66 9.74 -10.39
C THR A 15 1.05 10.91 -9.48
N TRP A 16 0.09 11.59 -8.88
CA TRP A 16 0.34 12.70 -7.96
C TRP A 16 0.99 12.26 -6.65
N LEU A 17 0.74 11.01 -6.21
CA LEU A 17 1.14 10.55 -4.88
C LEU A 17 2.65 10.47 -4.68
N PRO A 18 3.46 9.85 -5.58
CA PRO A 18 4.90 9.80 -5.42
C PRO A 18 5.56 11.18 -5.39
N ASP A 19 5.13 12.10 -6.25
CA ASP A 19 5.68 13.44 -6.31
C ASP A 19 5.28 14.26 -5.08
N ALA A 20 4.03 14.16 -4.62
CA ALA A 20 3.59 14.79 -3.38
C ALA A 20 4.41 14.33 -2.16
N HIS A 21 4.73 13.03 -2.06
CA HIS A 21 5.57 12.51 -0.99
C HIS A 21 7.02 13.01 -1.05
N VAL A 22 7.57 13.15 -2.25
CA VAL A 22 8.96 13.62 -2.45
C VAL A 22 9.12 15.06 -2.02
N GLU A 23 8.20 15.94 -2.43
CA GLU A 23 8.24 17.37 -2.11
C GLU A 23 7.85 17.65 -0.65
N ALA A 24 6.96 16.85 -0.06
CA ALA A 24 6.48 17.08 1.29
C ALA A 24 7.56 16.82 2.36
N PRO A 25 7.60 17.61 3.46
CA PRO A 25 8.36 17.27 4.65
C PRO A 25 7.95 15.90 5.21
N THR A 26 8.85 15.22 5.94
CA THR A 26 8.62 13.87 6.47
C THR A 26 7.32 13.76 7.27
N ALA A 27 7.03 14.70 8.16
CA ALA A 27 5.81 14.71 8.97
C ALA A 27 4.54 14.74 8.11
N ILE A 28 4.53 15.52 7.03
CA ILE A 28 3.39 15.58 6.09
C ILE A 28 3.25 14.28 5.30
N SER A 29 4.36 13.66 4.89
CA SER A 29 4.33 12.35 4.24
C SER A 29 3.74 11.27 5.16
N VAL A 30 4.04 11.30 6.45
CA VAL A 30 3.47 10.39 7.46
C VAL A 30 1.94 10.53 7.53
N ILE A 31 1.42 11.76 7.62
CA ILE A 31 -0.02 12.02 7.68
C ILE A 31 -0.69 11.65 6.34
N LEU A 32 -0.06 12.00 5.23
CA LEU A 32 -0.58 11.73 3.90
C LEU A 32 -0.74 10.21 3.67
N ALA A 33 0.30 9.43 3.94
CA ALA A 33 0.25 7.98 3.80
C ALA A 33 -0.57 7.32 4.91
N GLY A 34 -0.42 7.74 6.16
CA GLY A 34 -1.06 7.12 7.32
C GLY A 34 -2.58 7.29 7.35
N VAL A 35 -3.07 8.47 7.04
CA VAL A 35 -4.49 8.84 7.24
C VAL A 35 -5.19 9.25 5.94
N LEU A 36 -4.60 10.18 5.17
CA LEU A 36 -5.34 10.83 4.08
C LEU A 36 -5.76 9.86 2.96
N LEU A 37 -4.95 8.88 2.62
CA LEU A 37 -5.31 7.84 1.65
C LEU A 37 -6.52 7.03 2.11
N LYS A 38 -6.61 6.74 3.41
CA LYS A 38 -7.69 5.94 4.01
C LYS A 38 -9.03 6.67 4.04
N MET A 39 -9.03 7.98 3.99
CA MET A 39 -10.28 8.75 3.83
C MET A 39 -10.97 8.42 2.50
N GLY A 40 -10.21 8.14 1.43
CA GLY A 40 -10.79 7.72 0.15
C GLY A 40 -11.41 6.32 0.23
N THR A 41 -10.71 5.34 0.79
CA THR A 41 -11.23 3.97 0.98
C THR A 41 -12.38 3.93 1.98
N TYR A 42 -12.33 4.74 3.03
CA TYR A 42 -13.46 4.92 3.93
C TYR A 42 -14.68 5.48 3.19
N GLY A 43 -14.47 6.45 2.27
CA GLY A 43 -15.53 6.98 1.41
C GLY A 43 -16.18 5.91 0.53
N PHE A 44 -15.39 4.98 -0.02
CA PHE A 44 -15.95 3.83 -0.75
C PHE A 44 -16.83 2.96 0.15
N LEU A 45 -16.35 2.59 1.33
CA LEU A 45 -17.05 1.71 2.27
C LEU A 45 -18.27 2.37 2.91
N ARG A 46 -18.20 3.67 3.23
CA ARG A 46 -19.23 4.34 4.02
C ARG A 46 -20.23 5.13 3.18
N ILE A 47 -19.87 5.52 1.98
CA ILE A 47 -20.68 6.34 1.09
C ILE A 47 -21.09 5.56 -0.14
N ASN A 48 -20.12 5.12 -0.98
CA ASN A 48 -20.46 4.50 -2.26
C ASN A 48 -21.18 3.16 -2.10
N PHE A 49 -20.66 2.29 -1.23
CA PHE A 49 -21.23 0.95 -1.03
C PHE A 49 -22.64 0.97 -0.45
N PRO A 50 -22.93 1.72 0.66
CA PRO A 50 -24.25 1.70 1.27
C PRO A 50 -25.30 2.52 0.53
N LEU A 51 -24.93 3.65 -0.11
CA LEU A 51 -25.86 4.53 -0.80
C LEU A 51 -26.27 4.02 -2.18
N PHE A 52 -25.37 3.28 -2.84
CA PHE A 52 -25.57 2.82 -4.22
C PHE A 52 -25.23 1.32 -4.37
N PRO A 53 -25.92 0.42 -3.64
CA PRO A 53 -25.54 -1.00 -3.60
C PRO A 53 -25.66 -1.69 -4.97
N GLU A 54 -26.69 -1.38 -5.74
CA GLU A 54 -26.90 -1.97 -7.08
C GLU A 54 -25.84 -1.49 -8.07
N VAL A 55 -25.54 -0.18 -8.06
CA VAL A 55 -24.49 0.43 -8.91
C VAL A 55 -23.14 -0.11 -8.51
N PHE A 56 -22.90 -0.30 -7.20
CA PHE A 56 -21.66 -0.85 -6.70
C PHE A 56 -21.47 -2.31 -7.16
N ALA A 57 -22.52 -3.12 -7.08
CA ALA A 57 -22.48 -4.51 -7.57
C ALA A 57 -22.18 -4.59 -9.07
N TRP A 58 -22.80 -3.73 -9.89
CA TRP A 58 -22.52 -3.63 -11.32
C TRP A 58 -21.09 -3.16 -11.61
N PHE A 59 -20.56 -2.26 -10.78
CA PHE A 59 -19.23 -1.66 -10.96
C PHE A 59 -18.10 -2.49 -10.34
N SER A 60 -18.42 -3.53 -9.56
CA SER A 60 -17.43 -4.32 -8.80
C SER A 60 -16.39 -4.99 -9.69
N ASP A 61 -16.78 -5.54 -10.84
CA ASP A 61 -15.86 -6.17 -11.80
C ASP A 61 -14.79 -5.18 -12.28
N PHE A 62 -15.21 -3.95 -12.60
CA PHE A 62 -14.29 -2.89 -12.98
C PHE A 62 -13.36 -2.48 -11.84
N LEU A 63 -13.87 -2.41 -10.61
CA LEU A 63 -13.05 -2.16 -9.43
C LEU A 63 -11.99 -3.23 -9.20
N ILE A 64 -12.34 -4.51 -9.41
CA ILE A 64 -11.39 -5.63 -9.31
C ILE A 64 -10.27 -5.50 -10.34
N VAL A 65 -10.59 -5.15 -11.57
CA VAL A 65 -9.57 -4.91 -12.62
C VAL A 65 -8.63 -3.79 -12.23
N LEU A 66 -9.17 -2.66 -11.77
CA LEU A 66 -8.37 -1.53 -11.30
C LEU A 66 -7.51 -1.90 -10.08
N ALA A 67 -8.02 -2.71 -9.15
CA ALA A 67 -7.30 -3.20 -7.99
C ALA A 67 -6.09 -4.05 -8.42
N VAL A 68 -6.28 -5.00 -9.34
CA VAL A 68 -5.20 -5.84 -9.87
C VAL A 68 -4.13 -4.99 -10.56
N ILE A 69 -4.53 -4.01 -11.37
CA ILE A 69 -3.60 -3.07 -12.02
C ILE A 69 -2.81 -2.31 -10.94
N ASN A 70 -3.47 -1.76 -9.92
CA ASN A 70 -2.77 -1.06 -8.83
C ASN A 70 -1.75 -1.94 -8.13
N ILE A 71 -2.13 -3.19 -7.81
CA ILE A 71 -1.25 -4.12 -7.10
C ILE A 71 0.00 -4.41 -7.92
N VAL A 72 -0.17 -4.88 -9.14
CA VAL A 72 0.95 -5.32 -9.98
C VAL A 72 1.76 -4.14 -10.49
N TYR A 73 1.10 -3.16 -11.10
CA TYR A 73 1.76 -1.98 -11.65
C TYR A 73 2.44 -1.15 -10.56
N GLY A 74 1.75 -0.90 -9.43
CA GLY A 74 2.34 -0.18 -8.29
C GLY A 74 3.59 -0.85 -7.74
N ALA A 75 3.57 -2.18 -7.62
CA ALA A 75 4.73 -2.96 -7.16
C ALA A 75 5.89 -2.92 -8.16
N LEU A 76 5.63 -3.03 -9.47
CA LEU A 76 6.66 -2.90 -10.51
C LEU A 76 7.26 -1.48 -10.56
N CYS A 77 6.42 -0.45 -10.39
CA CYS A 77 6.90 0.92 -10.28
C CYS A 77 7.77 1.11 -9.03
N ALA A 78 7.40 0.53 -7.89
CA ALA A 78 8.21 0.57 -6.67
C ALA A 78 9.58 -0.09 -6.87
N LEU A 79 9.62 -1.24 -7.54
CA LEU A 79 10.86 -1.97 -7.85
C LEU A 79 11.82 -1.16 -8.73
N ALA A 80 11.29 -0.32 -9.62
CA ALA A 80 12.07 0.50 -10.54
C ALA A 80 12.60 1.81 -9.92
N GLN A 81 12.30 2.11 -8.64
CA GLN A 81 12.71 3.37 -8.04
C GLN A 81 14.13 3.31 -7.47
N SER A 82 14.86 4.40 -7.67
CA SER A 82 16.18 4.64 -7.05
C SER A 82 16.08 5.55 -5.81
N ASP A 83 14.97 6.26 -5.63
CA ASP A 83 14.68 7.12 -4.47
C ASP A 83 13.87 6.33 -3.45
N PHE A 84 14.38 6.27 -2.21
CA PHE A 84 13.77 5.51 -1.11
C PHE A 84 12.35 6.00 -0.79
N LYS A 85 12.13 7.31 -0.82
CA LYS A 85 10.82 7.91 -0.53
C LYS A 85 9.80 7.62 -1.64
N LYS A 86 10.25 7.66 -2.92
CA LYS A 86 9.40 7.26 -4.07
C LYS A 86 9.06 5.78 -4.05
N MET A 87 9.98 4.92 -3.68
CA MET A 87 9.76 3.49 -3.56
C MET A 87 8.62 3.20 -2.56
N ILE A 88 8.66 3.80 -1.36
CA ILE A 88 7.60 3.64 -0.36
C ILE A 88 6.28 4.26 -0.83
N ALA A 89 6.30 5.36 -1.57
CA ALA A 89 5.08 5.93 -2.13
C ALA A 89 4.40 5.00 -3.14
N TYR A 90 5.16 4.39 -4.06
CA TYR A 90 4.62 3.41 -5.01
C TYR A 90 4.20 2.09 -4.33
N SER A 91 4.89 1.66 -3.27
CA SER A 91 4.42 0.53 -2.47
C SER A 91 3.04 0.80 -1.86
N SER A 92 2.76 2.05 -1.46
CA SER A 92 1.44 2.45 -0.99
C SER A 92 0.36 2.32 -2.09
N VAL A 93 0.66 2.63 -3.36
CA VAL A 93 -0.25 2.40 -4.48
C VAL A 93 -0.61 0.91 -4.59
N SER A 94 0.39 0.03 -4.48
CA SER A 94 0.20 -1.42 -4.50
C SER A 94 -0.66 -1.91 -3.34
N HIS A 95 -0.33 -1.55 -2.10
CA HIS A 95 -1.08 -1.96 -0.90
C HIS A 95 -2.52 -1.41 -0.87
N MET A 96 -2.75 -0.20 -1.39
CA MET A 96 -4.10 0.33 -1.54
C MET A 96 -4.90 -0.45 -2.59
N GLY A 97 -4.24 -1.03 -3.58
CA GLY A 97 -4.84 -1.98 -4.51
C GLY A 97 -5.46 -3.19 -3.81
N PHE A 98 -4.78 -3.77 -2.80
CA PHE A 98 -5.36 -4.84 -1.97
C PHE A 98 -6.62 -4.37 -1.23
N VAL A 99 -6.62 -3.16 -0.68
CA VAL A 99 -7.83 -2.61 -0.03
C VAL A 99 -8.99 -2.54 -1.02
N ILE A 100 -8.76 -2.03 -2.23
CA ILE A 100 -9.79 -1.95 -3.28
C ILE A 100 -10.25 -3.34 -3.72
N LEU A 101 -9.35 -4.32 -3.83
CA LEU A 101 -9.68 -5.72 -4.12
C LEU A 101 -10.65 -6.29 -3.08
N GLY A 102 -10.36 -6.07 -1.78
CA GLY A 102 -11.21 -6.53 -0.69
C GLY A 102 -12.58 -5.85 -0.67
N ILE A 103 -12.64 -4.55 -0.97
CA ILE A 103 -13.90 -3.80 -1.07
C ILE A 103 -14.70 -4.26 -2.31
N GLY A 104 -14.04 -4.37 -3.48
CA GLY A 104 -14.66 -4.76 -4.74
C GLY A 104 -15.23 -6.18 -4.72
N ALA A 105 -14.58 -7.09 -3.98
CA ALA A 105 -15.08 -8.46 -3.80
C ALA A 105 -16.41 -8.53 -3.01
N ALA A 106 -16.77 -7.49 -2.26
CA ALA A 106 -18.00 -7.35 -1.48
C ALA A 106 -18.32 -8.54 -0.55
N THR A 107 -17.32 -9.34 -0.19
CA THR A 107 -17.46 -10.44 0.78
C THR A 107 -17.16 -9.95 2.20
N ALA A 108 -17.79 -10.55 3.22
CA ALA A 108 -17.53 -10.18 4.61
C ALA A 108 -16.04 -10.32 4.98
N GLN A 109 -15.37 -11.37 4.49
CA GLN A 109 -13.93 -11.56 4.70
C GLN A 109 -13.09 -10.50 3.99
N GLY A 110 -13.41 -10.20 2.72
CA GLY A 110 -12.71 -9.17 1.94
C GLY A 110 -12.85 -7.78 2.55
N ILE A 111 -14.05 -7.40 2.96
CA ILE A 111 -14.31 -6.10 3.62
C ILE A 111 -13.58 -6.00 4.95
N ASN A 112 -13.64 -7.02 5.80
CA ASN A 112 -12.91 -7.04 7.08
C ASN A 112 -11.40 -6.97 6.87
N GLY A 113 -10.88 -7.71 5.89
CA GLY A 113 -9.48 -7.63 5.47
C GLY A 113 -9.10 -6.24 4.98
N ALA A 114 -9.95 -5.61 4.16
CA ALA A 114 -9.74 -4.25 3.65
C ALA A 114 -9.67 -3.21 4.78
N VAL A 115 -10.60 -3.27 5.75
CA VAL A 115 -10.59 -2.37 6.91
C VAL A 115 -9.33 -2.58 7.75
N LEU A 116 -8.95 -3.83 8.00
CA LEU A 116 -7.72 -4.15 8.73
C LEU A 116 -6.48 -3.67 7.95
N GLN A 117 -6.45 -3.83 6.62
CA GLN A 117 -5.35 -3.36 5.78
C GLN A 117 -5.23 -1.83 5.78
N MET A 118 -6.34 -1.09 5.82
CA MET A 118 -6.29 0.36 5.99
C MET A 118 -5.54 0.77 7.26
N PHE A 119 -5.82 0.10 8.38
CA PHE A 119 -5.12 0.37 9.64
C PHE A 119 -3.64 -0.06 9.58
N ASN A 120 -3.38 -1.30 9.15
CA ASN A 120 -2.02 -1.85 9.08
C ASN A 120 -1.12 -1.06 8.14
N HIS A 121 -1.61 -0.77 6.92
CA HIS A 121 -0.87 0.07 5.99
C HIS A 121 -0.64 1.47 6.56
N GLY A 122 -1.60 2.03 7.32
CA GLY A 122 -1.44 3.32 7.98
C GLY A 122 -0.25 3.36 8.94
N THR A 123 -0.17 2.38 9.83
CA THR A 123 0.89 2.29 10.83
C THR A 123 2.25 1.92 10.22
N ILE A 124 2.27 0.95 9.31
CA ILE A 124 3.50 0.47 8.66
C ILE A 124 4.12 1.59 7.80
N THR A 125 3.34 2.24 6.94
CA THR A 125 3.87 3.29 6.07
C THR A 125 4.26 4.54 6.83
N ALA A 126 3.54 4.89 7.90
CA ALA A 126 3.95 5.97 8.80
C ALA A 126 5.34 5.69 9.37
N MET A 127 5.58 4.47 9.87
CA MET A 127 6.90 4.05 10.37
C MET A 127 7.95 4.09 9.26
N LEU A 128 7.67 3.60 8.06
CA LEU A 128 8.61 3.62 6.94
C LEU A 128 9.01 5.05 6.54
N PHE A 129 8.04 5.97 6.44
CA PHE A 129 8.35 7.37 6.14
C PHE A 129 9.15 8.06 7.26
N LEU A 130 8.90 7.76 8.52
CA LEU A 130 9.72 8.25 9.64
C LEU A 130 11.15 7.74 9.53
N LEU A 131 11.34 6.45 9.23
CA LEU A 131 12.67 5.86 9.07
C LEU A 131 13.45 6.49 7.90
N VAL A 132 12.78 6.71 6.76
CA VAL A 132 13.40 7.44 5.64
C VAL A 132 13.74 8.86 6.04
N GLY A 133 12.90 9.53 6.80
CA GLY A 133 13.17 10.87 7.33
C GLY A 133 14.44 10.92 8.19
N VAL A 134 14.59 9.96 9.09
CA VAL A 134 15.79 9.86 9.97
C VAL A 134 17.09 9.74 9.17
N VAL A 135 17.10 8.96 8.09
CA VAL A 135 18.28 8.83 7.23
C VAL A 135 18.48 10.07 6.39
N TYR A 136 17.40 10.61 5.82
CA TYR A 136 17.47 11.81 4.99
C TYR A 136 18.00 13.04 5.76
N ASP A 137 17.56 13.24 7.00
CA ASP A 137 17.98 14.37 7.82
C ASP A 137 19.50 14.32 8.17
N ARG A 138 20.10 13.12 8.13
CA ARG A 138 21.53 12.91 8.40
C ARG A 138 22.39 12.86 7.15
N ALA A 139 21.92 12.19 6.11
CA ALA A 139 22.68 11.96 4.87
C ALA A 139 22.42 13.04 3.80
N HIS A 140 21.34 13.82 3.93
CA HIS A 140 20.89 14.82 2.96
C HIS A 140 20.69 14.28 1.53
N HIS A 141 20.54 12.96 1.37
CA HIS A 141 20.15 12.32 0.12
C HIS A 141 19.21 11.13 0.38
N ARG A 142 18.50 10.67 -0.66
CA ARG A 142 17.52 9.59 -0.60
C ARG A 142 17.83 8.47 -1.59
N GLN A 143 18.98 8.52 -2.25
CA GLN A 143 19.39 7.51 -3.22
C GLN A 143 19.67 6.19 -2.50
N ILE A 144 18.96 5.11 -2.88
CA ILE A 144 19.10 3.79 -2.25
C ILE A 144 20.52 3.28 -2.37
N ALA A 145 21.13 3.41 -3.56
CA ALA A 145 22.51 2.98 -3.82
C ALA A 145 23.58 3.74 -2.99
N GLY A 146 23.22 4.89 -2.40
CA GLY A 146 24.11 5.66 -1.52
C GLY A 146 24.18 5.14 -0.09
N PHE A 147 23.33 4.16 0.27
CA PHE A 147 23.30 3.57 1.61
C PHE A 147 23.89 2.16 1.58
N GLY A 148 24.85 1.91 2.49
CA GLY A 148 25.43 0.58 2.68
C GLY A 148 25.96 0.42 4.10
N GLY A 149 25.96 -0.80 4.62
CA GLY A 149 26.53 -1.12 5.92
C GLY A 149 25.86 -0.45 7.14
N LEU A 150 24.62 0.06 7.02
CA LEU A 150 23.92 0.75 8.10
C LEU A 150 23.79 -0.12 9.36
N ALA A 151 23.70 -1.43 9.21
CA ALA A 151 23.57 -2.35 10.35
C ALA A 151 24.82 -2.34 11.24
N SER A 152 26.01 -2.12 10.69
CA SER A 152 27.26 -2.06 11.47
C SER A 152 27.43 -0.73 12.21
N VAL A 153 26.93 0.37 11.64
CA VAL A 153 27.07 1.72 12.21
C VAL A 153 25.90 2.11 13.10
N THR A 154 24.68 1.70 12.71
CA THR A 154 23.42 2.05 13.39
C THR A 154 22.55 0.81 13.62
N PRO A 155 22.97 -0.15 14.50
CA PRO A 155 22.28 -1.44 14.63
C PRO A 155 20.83 -1.33 15.11
N VAL A 156 20.53 -0.40 16.01
CA VAL A 156 19.16 -0.17 16.48
C VAL A 156 18.25 0.32 15.34
N TYR A 157 18.71 1.29 14.57
CA TYR A 157 17.98 1.78 13.40
C TYR A 157 17.76 0.66 12.38
N ALA A 158 18.78 -0.11 12.09
CA ALA A 158 18.70 -1.23 11.13
C ALA A 158 17.72 -2.30 11.60
N SER A 159 17.67 -2.63 12.91
CA SER A 159 16.72 -3.59 13.46
C SER A 159 15.27 -3.11 13.33
N VAL A 160 15.00 -1.85 13.65
CA VAL A 160 13.66 -1.26 13.52
C VAL A 160 13.25 -1.18 12.04
N THR A 161 14.17 -0.81 11.16
CA THR A 161 13.93 -0.73 9.71
C THR A 161 13.64 -2.12 9.13
N SER A 162 14.39 -3.14 9.54
CA SER A 162 14.14 -4.53 9.12
C SER A 162 12.76 -5.01 9.56
N LEU A 163 12.36 -4.71 10.81
CA LEU A 163 11.01 -5.04 11.30
C LEU A 163 9.92 -4.33 10.48
N ALA A 164 10.12 -3.04 10.13
CA ALA A 164 9.19 -2.29 9.30
C ALA A 164 9.04 -2.90 7.91
N PHE A 165 10.15 -3.29 7.28
CA PHE A 165 10.16 -3.94 5.98
C PHE A 165 9.47 -5.31 6.02
N MET A 166 9.74 -6.13 7.01
CA MET A 166 9.07 -7.42 7.20
C MET A 166 7.55 -7.25 7.40
N ALA A 167 7.14 -6.21 8.13
CA ALA A 167 5.72 -5.89 8.29
C ALA A 167 5.08 -5.43 6.97
N ALA A 168 5.80 -4.66 6.14
CA ALA A 168 5.33 -4.23 4.84
C ALA A 168 5.24 -5.36 3.81
N ILE A 169 6.13 -6.35 3.88
CA ILE A 169 6.09 -7.57 3.05
C ILE A 169 4.88 -8.44 3.41
N GLY A 170 4.31 -8.28 4.61
CA GLY A 170 3.24 -9.16 5.09
C GLY A 170 3.77 -10.49 5.61
N LEU A 171 4.90 -10.49 6.34
CA LEU A 171 5.45 -11.73 6.90
C LEU A 171 4.47 -12.34 7.92
N PRO A 172 4.22 -13.68 7.87
CA PRO A 172 3.43 -14.37 8.89
C PRO A 172 3.93 -14.08 10.31
N GLY A 173 3.00 -13.70 11.19
CA GLY A 173 3.31 -13.24 12.56
C GLY A 173 3.29 -11.70 12.71
N LEU A 174 3.25 -10.96 11.62
CA LEU A 174 3.09 -9.50 11.61
C LEU A 174 1.70 -9.11 11.08
N SER A 175 1.28 -7.90 11.39
CA SER A 175 -0.10 -7.44 11.15
C SER A 175 -0.50 -7.41 9.67
N GLY A 176 0.43 -7.10 8.78
CA GLY A 176 0.20 -7.03 7.32
C GLY A 176 -0.28 -8.35 6.73
N PHE A 177 0.26 -9.48 7.18
CA PHE A 177 -0.12 -10.80 6.69
C PHE A 177 -1.61 -11.10 6.86
N ILE A 178 -2.17 -10.86 8.03
CA ILE A 178 -3.56 -11.21 8.34
C ILE A 178 -4.52 -10.45 7.43
N SER A 179 -4.27 -9.17 7.22
CA SER A 179 -5.14 -8.34 6.38
C SER A 179 -5.09 -8.73 4.90
N GLU A 180 -3.92 -8.94 4.34
CA GLU A 180 -3.76 -9.36 2.95
C GLU A 180 -4.32 -10.77 2.72
N PHE A 181 -4.07 -11.70 3.65
CA PHE A 181 -4.64 -13.05 3.61
C PHE A 181 -6.17 -13.02 3.60
N LEU A 182 -6.80 -12.23 4.48
CA LEU A 182 -8.27 -12.10 4.52
C LEU A 182 -8.83 -11.50 3.22
N ILE A 183 -8.15 -10.51 2.65
CA ILE A 183 -8.53 -9.91 1.36
C ILE A 183 -8.50 -10.97 0.27
N LEU A 184 -7.37 -11.67 0.12
CA LEU A 184 -7.21 -12.70 -0.90
C LEU A 184 -8.20 -13.85 -0.71
N ALA A 185 -8.36 -14.35 0.52
CA ALA A 185 -9.32 -15.42 0.82
C ALA A 185 -10.77 -15.00 0.55
N GLY A 186 -11.11 -13.73 0.82
CA GLY A 186 -12.43 -13.16 0.51
C GLY A 186 -12.66 -12.98 -0.98
N ALA A 187 -11.67 -12.43 -1.69
CA ALA A 187 -11.75 -12.20 -3.13
C ALA A 187 -11.72 -13.50 -3.94
N PHE A 188 -10.99 -14.52 -3.49
CA PHE A 188 -10.87 -15.81 -4.19
C PHE A 188 -12.21 -16.51 -4.42
N LYS A 189 -13.18 -16.30 -3.53
CA LYS A 189 -14.52 -16.89 -3.64
C LYS A 189 -15.29 -16.41 -4.88
N MET A 190 -15.04 -15.18 -5.30
CA MET A 190 -15.76 -14.52 -6.39
C MET A 190 -14.88 -14.32 -7.63
N TYR A 191 -13.58 -14.03 -7.45
CA TYR A 191 -12.65 -13.57 -8.49
C TYR A 191 -11.32 -14.34 -8.44
N GLN A 192 -11.35 -15.64 -8.74
CA GLN A 192 -10.18 -16.52 -8.63
C GLN A 192 -8.96 -16.02 -9.42
N VAL A 193 -9.14 -15.72 -10.71
CA VAL A 193 -8.03 -15.27 -11.58
C VAL A 193 -7.44 -13.96 -11.09
N ALA A 194 -8.28 -12.97 -10.79
CA ALA A 194 -7.85 -11.69 -10.28
C ALA A 194 -7.07 -11.83 -8.95
N THR A 195 -7.52 -12.74 -8.08
CA THR A 195 -6.87 -13.02 -6.79
C THR A 195 -5.50 -13.69 -6.97
N ILE A 196 -5.38 -14.66 -7.90
CA ILE A 196 -4.10 -15.31 -8.20
C ILE A 196 -3.10 -14.28 -8.73
N VAL A 197 -3.52 -13.43 -9.68
CA VAL A 197 -2.67 -12.36 -10.22
C VAL A 197 -2.28 -11.36 -9.13
N SER A 198 -3.22 -11.00 -8.25
CA SER A 198 -2.95 -10.12 -7.10
C SER A 198 -1.93 -10.72 -6.12
N GLY A 199 -1.90 -12.05 -6.00
CA GLY A 199 -0.89 -12.76 -5.21
C GLY A 199 0.55 -12.51 -5.66
N LEU A 200 0.78 -12.20 -6.94
CA LEU A 200 2.10 -11.76 -7.43
C LEU A 200 2.56 -10.46 -6.78
N GLY A 201 1.62 -9.61 -6.34
CA GLY A 201 1.93 -8.38 -5.62
C GLY A 201 2.72 -8.62 -4.32
N ILE A 202 2.46 -9.72 -3.62
CA ILE A 202 3.22 -10.12 -2.42
C ILE A 202 4.67 -10.45 -2.79
N ILE A 203 4.87 -11.20 -3.90
CA ILE A 203 6.21 -11.58 -4.38
C ILE A 203 6.99 -10.32 -4.80
N PHE A 204 6.37 -9.42 -5.56
CA PHE A 204 7.00 -8.17 -5.94
C PHE A 204 7.20 -7.24 -4.74
N GLY A 205 6.28 -7.29 -3.75
CA GLY A 205 6.42 -6.60 -2.47
C GLY A 205 7.68 -7.01 -1.73
N ALA A 206 7.90 -8.31 -1.62
CA ALA A 206 9.13 -8.83 -1.04
C ALA A 206 10.36 -8.43 -1.87
N ALA A 207 10.27 -8.44 -3.20
CA ALA A 207 11.36 -8.08 -4.08
C ALA A 207 11.82 -6.62 -3.85
N TYR A 208 10.95 -5.61 -3.91
CA TYR A 208 11.37 -4.21 -3.76
C TYR A 208 11.71 -3.82 -2.32
N MET A 209 11.27 -4.58 -1.31
CA MET A 209 11.62 -4.31 0.09
C MET A 209 12.94 -4.95 0.51
N LEU A 210 13.38 -6.03 -0.16
CA LEU A 210 14.60 -6.76 0.17
C LEU A 210 15.77 -6.47 -0.80
N TRP A 211 15.48 -5.95 -1.97
CA TRP A 211 16.45 -5.54 -2.97
C TRP A 211 17.07 -4.19 -2.62
#